data_7dca214dfa12a3d9975333f9c6a723e0
#
_entry.id   7dca214dfa12a3d9975333f9c6a723e0
#
_cell.length_a   1.000
_cell.length_b   1.000
_cell.length_c   1.000
_cell.angle_alpha   90.00
_cell.angle_beta   90.00
_cell.angle_gamma   90.00
#
_symmetry.space_group_name_H-M   'P 1'
#
loop_
_entity.id
_entity.type
_entity.pdbx_description
1 polymer ?
#
loop_
_entity_poly.entity_id
_entity_poly.type
_entity_poly.pdbx_seq_one_letter_code
_entity_poly.pdbx_strand_id
1 'polypeptide(L)'
;MARLTSKEKLGFLPIEPHHHEAIVSLIAPASTAHRLLDPFAGEGEFLEVAANALNVTPYANELDGERAAKCIERFGPKQAVRCDVERLIASNKAFSIGWYNPPYDHDATASGNKRVEFRYLHHACKWIQDGGLVLWAVYLQHL
;
A
#
# COMPACT_ATOMS: atom_id res chain seq x y z
N MET A 1 -11.43 22.42 -17.65
CA MET A 1 -10.75 21.36 -16.89
C MET A 1 -11.77 20.69 -15.98
N ALA A 2 -12.06 19.41 -16.21
CA ALA A 2 -12.93 18.66 -15.32
C ALA A 2 -12.25 18.57 -13.93
N ARG A 3 -12.97 18.92 -12.87
CA ARG A 3 -12.50 18.67 -11.51
C ARG A 3 -12.39 17.16 -11.33
N LEU A 4 -11.20 16.69 -10.97
CA LEU A 4 -10.99 15.31 -10.55
C LEU A 4 -12.06 14.92 -9.52
N THR A 5 -12.65 13.73 -9.67
CA THR A 5 -13.62 13.20 -8.72
C THR A 5 -13.00 13.05 -7.33
N SER A 6 -13.81 12.97 -6.28
CA SER A 6 -13.30 12.85 -4.92
C SER A 6 -12.41 11.60 -4.71
N LYS A 7 -12.57 10.57 -5.55
CA LYS A 7 -11.76 9.34 -5.54
C LYS A 7 -10.34 9.55 -6.06
N GLU A 8 -10.16 10.47 -7.00
CA GLU A 8 -8.86 10.83 -7.58
C GLU A 8 -8.10 11.86 -6.73
N LYS A 9 -8.77 12.44 -5.72
CA LYS A 9 -8.09 13.31 -4.76
C LYS A 9 -7.04 12.50 -4.00
N LEU A 10 -5.87 13.11 -3.79
CA LEU A 10 -4.72 12.50 -3.13
C LEU A 10 -4.00 11.43 -3.97
N GLY A 11 -4.16 11.43 -5.30
CA GLY A 11 -3.44 10.51 -6.19
C GLY A 11 -3.84 9.04 -6.05
N PHE A 12 -5.05 8.76 -5.53
CA PHE A 12 -5.53 7.39 -5.38
C PHE A 12 -5.87 6.77 -6.73
N LEU A 13 -5.14 5.73 -7.09
CA LEU A 13 -5.34 4.91 -8.28
C LEU A 13 -5.41 3.44 -7.86
N PRO A 14 -6.62 2.91 -7.65
CA PRO A 14 -6.78 1.51 -7.26
C PRO A 14 -6.36 0.58 -8.40
N ILE A 15 -5.83 -0.58 -8.04
CA ILE A 15 -5.63 -1.67 -9.00
C ILE A 15 -7.01 -2.23 -9.36
N GLU A 16 -7.27 -2.34 -10.65
CA GLU A 16 -8.52 -2.92 -11.14
C GLU A 16 -8.70 -4.36 -10.66
N PRO A 17 -9.89 -4.76 -10.17
CA PRO A 17 -10.13 -6.06 -9.56
C PRO A 17 -9.70 -7.26 -10.42
N HIS A 18 -9.82 -7.18 -11.74
CA HIS A 18 -9.44 -8.27 -12.65
C HIS A 18 -7.93 -8.53 -12.71
N HIS A 19 -7.10 -7.64 -12.16
CA HIS A 19 -5.65 -7.85 -12.03
C HIS A 19 -5.23 -8.46 -10.70
N HIS A 20 -6.11 -8.47 -9.69
CA HIS A 20 -5.75 -8.90 -8.33
C HIS A 20 -5.20 -10.33 -8.31
N GLU A 21 -5.92 -11.29 -8.92
CA GLU A 21 -5.50 -12.69 -8.96
C GLU A 21 -4.18 -12.88 -9.72
N ALA A 22 -4.03 -12.18 -10.85
CA ALA A 22 -2.80 -12.26 -11.64
C ALA A 22 -1.58 -11.79 -10.85
N ILE A 23 -1.70 -10.67 -10.12
CA ILE A 23 -0.63 -10.13 -9.28
C ILE A 23 -0.30 -11.10 -8.15
N VAL A 24 -1.31 -11.62 -7.45
CA VAL A 24 -1.12 -12.53 -6.32
C VAL A 24 -0.50 -13.86 -6.77
N SER A 25 -0.82 -14.34 -7.98
CA SER A 25 -0.24 -15.57 -8.54
C SER A 25 1.28 -15.52 -8.75
N LEU A 26 1.87 -14.32 -8.75
CA LEU A 26 3.33 -14.14 -8.83
C LEU A 26 4.03 -14.44 -7.50
N ILE A 27 3.27 -14.60 -6.42
CA ILE A 27 3.80 -14.81 -5.08
C ILE A 27 3.50 -16.25 -4.65
N ALA A 28 4.52 -16.98 -4.18
CA ALA A 28 4.29 -18.29 -3.61
C ALA A 28 3.48 -18.19 -2.31
N PRO A 29 2.52 -19.09 -2.06
CA PRO A 29 1.79 -19.14 -0.81
C PRO A 29 2.73 -19.21 0.38
N ALA A 30 2.44 -18.39 1.40
CA ALA A 30 3.25 -18.29 2.60
C ALA A 30 2.63 -19.08 3.77
N SER A 31 3.36 -19.19 4.86
CA SER A 31 2.80 -19.70 6.11
C SER A 31 1.95 -18.62 6.80
N THR A 32 1.07 -19.01 7.71
CA THR A 32 0.22 -18.10 8.50
C THR A 32 0.98 -17.13 9.38
N ALA A 33 2.28 -17.37 9.62
CA ALA A 33 3.14 -16.51 10.42
C ALA A 33 3.59 -15.24 9.70
N HIS A 34 3.37 -15.16 8.39
CA HIS A 34 3.76 -13.99 7.61
C HIS A 34 2.75 -12.83 7.74
N ARG A 35 3.26 -11.60 7.58
CA ARG A 35 2.50 -10.36 7.65
C ARG A 35 2.67 -9.59 6.35
N LEU A 36 1.54 -9.11 5.81
CA LEU A 36 1.48 -8.30 4.61
C LEU A 36 1.12 -6.86 5.00
N LEU A 37 1.96 -5.91 4.64
CA LEU A 37 1.72 -4.49 4.86
C LEU A 37 1.31 -3.82 3.54
N ASP A 38 0.22 -3.06 3.59
CA ASP A 38 -0.12 -2.05 2.58
C ASP A 38 -0.20 -0.67 3.24
N PRO A 39 0.81 0.18 3.07
CA PRO A 39 0.83 1.51 3.67
C PRO A 39 -0.02 2.55 2.90
N PHE A 40 -0.64 2.16 1.77
CA PHE A 40 -1.47 2.98 0.89
C PHE A 40 -2.75 2.23 0.49
N ALA A 41 -3.40 1.62 1.45
CA ALA A 41 -4.35 0.52 1.24
C ALA A 41 -5.64 0.91 0.50
N GLY A 42 -5.94 2.21 0.34
CA GLY A 42 -7.19 2.62 -0.26
C GLY A 42 -8.39 2.07 0.52
N GLU A 43 -9.27 1.36 -0.15
CA GLU A 43 -10.41 0.69 0.49
C GLU A 43 -10.08 -0.74 0.99
N GLY A 44 -8.84 -1.21 0.80
CA GLY A 44 -8.35 -2.50 1.28
C GLY A 44 -8.72 -3.70 0.42
N GLU A 45 -9.30 -3.50 -0.76
CA GLU A 45 -9.79 -4.61 -1.60
C GLU A 45 -8.67 -5.52 -2.07
N PHE A 46 -7.60 -4.97 -2.62
CA PHE A 46 -6.46 -5.78 -3.04
C PHE A 46 -5.81 -6.50 -1.86
N LEU A 47 -5.63 -5.78 -0.74
CA LEU A 47 -5.01 -6.33 0.46
C LEU A 47 -5.79 -7.54 1.00
N GLU A 48 -7.12 -7.50 0.96
CA GLU A 48 -7.98 -8.61 1.37
C GLU A 48 -7.80 -9.83 0.46
N VAL A 49 -7.85 -9.64 -0.86
CA VAL A 49 -7.63 -10.72 -1.84
C VAL A 49 -6.26 -11.34 -1.65
N ALA A 50 -5.22 -10.53 -1.53
CA ALA A 50 -3.85 -11.00 -1.35
C ALA A 50 -3.66 -11.74 -0.01
N ALA A 51 -4.19 -11.20 1.08
CA ALA A 51 -4.08 -11.83 2.39
C ALA A 51 -4.76 -13.20 2.45
N ASN A 52 -5.94 -13.32 1.85
CA ASN A 52 -6.67 -14.59 1.79
C ASN A 52 -5.95 -15.62 0.92
N ALA A 53 -5.51 -15.24 -0.28
CA ALA A 53 -4.85 -16.15 -1.20
C ALA A 53 -3.47 -16.63 -0.70
N LEU A 54 -2.73 -15.76 -0.02
CA LEU A 54 -1.41 -16.08 0.53
C LEU A 54 -1.47 -16.64 1.96
N ASN A 55 -2.64 -16.65 2.59
CA ASN A 55 -2.84 -17.05 3.98
C ASN A 55 -1.92 -16.31 4.97
N VAL A 56 -1.92 -14.97 4.86
CA VAL A 56 -1.09 -14.08 5.69
C VAL A 56 -1.93 -13.07 6.45
N THR A 57 -1.40 -12.49 7.51
CA THR A 57 -2.09 -11.46 8.28
C THR A 57 -1.92 -10.08 7.61
N PRO A 58 -3.01 -9.42 7.19
CA PRO A 58 -2.95 -8.10 6.56
C PRO A 58 -2.78 -6.98 7.58
N TYR A 59 -2.10 -5.92 7.16
CA TYR A 59 -2.01 -4.64 7.88
C TYR A 59 -2.15 -3.50 6.88
N ALA A 60 -3.10 -2.60 7.14
CA ALA A 60 -3.46 -1.50 6.26
C ALA A 60 -3.17 -0.14 6.90
N ASN A 61 -2.67 0.80 6.10
CA ASN A 61 -2.69 2.21 6.42
C ASN A 61 -3.32 2.99 5.26
N GLU A 62 -4.14 3.99 5.57
CA GLU A 62 -4.74 4.88 4.59
C GLU A 62 -4.85 6.29 5.16
N LEU A 63 -4.59 7.30 4.32
CA LEU A 63 -4.62 8.71 4.71
C LEU A 63 -6.05 9.28 4.69
N ASP A 64 -6.81 8.94 3.64
CA ASP A 64 -8.18 9.42 3.48
C ASP A 64 -9.12 8.81 4.52
N GLY A 65 -9.98 9.65 5.12
CA GLY A 65 -10.82 9.22 6.24
C GLY A 65 -11.91 8.22 5.84
N GLU A 66 -12.50 8.37 4.66
CA GLU A 66 -13.57 7.47 4.21
C GLU A 66 -13.02 6.10 3.83
N ARG A 67 -11.88 6.09 3.11
CA ARG A 67 -11.20 4.84 2.73
C ARG A 67 -10.62 4.12 3.94
N ALA A 68 -10.01 4.86 4.88
CA ALA A 68 -9.51 4.30 6.12
C ALA A 68 -10.62 3.66 6.97
N ALA A 69 -11.80 4.26 7.01
CA ALA A 69 -12.95 3.67 7.70
C ALA A 69 -13.33 2.31 7.10
N LYS A 70 -13.33 2.18 5.78
CA LYS A 70 -13.57 0.89 5.09
C LYS A 70 -12.50 -0.14 5.41
N CYS A 71 -11.22 0.27 5.46
CA CYS A 71 -10.14 -0.62 5.89
C CYS A 71 -10.33 -1.10 7.34
N ILE A 72 -10.72 -0.21 8.24
CA ILE A 72 -10.97 -0.55 9.65
C ILE A 72 -12.18 -1.48 9.79
N GLU A 73 -13.23 -1.27 9.02
CA GLU A 73 -14.38 -2.17 8.97
C GLU A 73 -13.97 -3.57 8.47
N ARG A 74 -13.12 -3.65 7.45
CA ARG A 74 -12.66 -4.89 6.80
C ARG A 74 -11.69 -5.70 7.65
N PHE A 75 -10.70 -5.05 8.27
CA PHE A 75 -9.58 -5.70 8.96
C PHE A 75 -9.59 -5.54 10.49
N GLY A 76 -10.41 -4.64 10.99
CA GLY A 76 -10.44 -4.28 12.40
C GLY A 76 -9.37 -3.25 12.81
N PRO A 77 -9.56 -2.59 13.98
CA PRO A 77 -8.71 -1.48 14.43
C PRO A 77 -7.29 -1.89 14.87
N LYS A 78 -7.03 -3.19 14.99
CA LYS A 78 -5.67 -3.71 15.28
C LYS A 78 -4.81 -3.87 14.02
N GLN A 79 -5.44 -3.95 12.86
CA GLN A 79 -4.79 -4.24 11.57
C GLN A 79 -4.92 -3.10 10.57
N ALA A 80 -5.78 -2.12 10.82
CA ALA A 80 -5.96 -0.96 9.96
C ALA A 80 -5.93 0.34 10.75
N VAL A 81 -5.22 1.34 10.22
CA VAL A 81 -5.09 2.65 10.84
C VAL A 81 -5.26 3.76 9.80
N ARG A 82 -5.68 4.93 10.26
CA ARG A 82 -5.66 6.16 9.48
C ARG A 82 -4.47 7.00 9.88
N CYS A 83 -3.48 7.11 9.00
CA CYS A 83 -2.28 7.91 9.27
C CYS A 83 -1.63 8.39 7.97
N ASP A 84 -0.96 9.53 8.04
CA ASP A 84 0.04 9.90 7.04
C ASP A 84 1.19 8.88 7.12
N VAL A 85 1.56 8.28 5.99
CA VAL A 85 2.60 7.24 5.94
C VAL A 85 3.94 7.69 6.53
N GLU A 86 4.29 8.98 6.39
CA GLU A 86 5.53 9.54 6.96
C GLU A 86 5.49 9.64 8.48
N ARG A 87 4.30 9.64 9.08
CA ARG A 87 4.07 9.66 10.52
C ARG A 87 3.69 8.29 11.09
N LEU A 88 3.49 7.31 10.20
CA LEU A 88 3.16 5.95 10.62
C LEU A 88 4.30 5.35 11.42
N ILE A 89 3.96 4.83 12.60
CA ILE A 89 4.90 4.13 13.48
C ILE A 89 4.65 2.63 13.38
N ALA A 90 5.62 1.92 12.86
CA ALA A 90 5.64 0.46 12.86
C ALA A 90 7.05 -0.02 13.23
N SER A 91 7.14 -1.21 13.82
CA SER A 91 8.43 -1.80 14.13
C SER A 91 9.24 -2.07 12.86
N ASN A 92 10.52 -1.77 12.87
CA ASN A 92 11.41 -2.13 11.78
C ASN A 92 11.40 -3.65 11.56
N LYS A 93 11.42 -4.07 10.29
CA LYS A 93 11.47 -5.48 9.89
C LYS A 93 10.30 -6.32 10.42
N ALA A 94 9.13 -5.70 10.63
CA ALA A 94 7.95 -6.37 11.19
C ALA A 94 7.15 -7.15 10.16
N PHE A 95 7.34 -6.88 8.87
CA PHE A 95 6.54 -7.45 7.78
C PHE A 95 7.41 -8.26 6.82
N SER A 96 6.90 -9.38 6.35
CA SER A 96 7.58 -10.22 5.34
C SER A 96 7.22 -9.84 3.91
N ILE A 97 6.06 -9.23 3.71
CA ILE A 97 5.58 -8.80 2.40
C ILE A 97 5.09 -7.36 2.50
N GLY A 98 5.44 -6.54 1.53
CA GLY A 98 4.91 -5.20 1.31
C GLY A 98 4.21 -5.12 -0.03
N TRP A 99 3.01 -4.57 -0.06
CA TRP A 99 2.33 -4.14 -1.26
C TRP A 99 2.25 -2.62 -1.27
N TYR A 100 2.91 -1.98 -2.23
CA TYR A 100 3.07 -0.53 -2.26
C TYR A 100 2.53 0.03 -3.56
N ASN A 101 1.35 0.65 -3.49
CA ASN A 101 0.74 1.42 -4.56
C ASN A 101 0.57 2.88 -4.11
N PRO A 102 1.67 3.64 -3.97
CA PRO A 102 1.64 5.00 -3.45
C PRO A 102 0.92 5.95 -4.41
N PRO A 103 0.44 7.10 -3.90
CA PRO A 103 -0.02 8.17 -4.77
C PRO A 103 1.10 8.64 -5.69
N TYR A 104 0.76 8.88 -6.95
CA TYR A 104 1.70 9.32 -7.98
C TYR A 104 1.59 10.83 -8.15
N ASP A 105 2.61 11.56 -7.70
CA ASP A 105 2.66 13.00 -7.84
C ASP A 105 4.11 13.50 -7.87
N HIS A 106 4.28 14.74 -8.33
CA HIS A 106 5.54 15.44 -8.25
C HIS A 106 5.59 16.27 -6.96
N ASP A 107 6.62 16.07 -6.16
CA ASP A 107 6.87 16.90 -5.00
C ASP A 107 7.30 18.29 -5.44
N ALA A 108 6.34 19.22 -5.48
CA ALA A 108 6.58 20.61 -5.84
C ALA A 108 7.51 21.35 -4.85
N THR A 109 7.76 20.77 -3.67
CA THR A 109 8.58 21.36 -2.61
C THR A 109 10.04 20.85 -2.63
N ALA A 110 10.31 19.73 -3.33
CA ALA A 110 11.65 19.17 -3.40
C ALA A 110 12.48 19.86 -4.50
N SER A 111 13.60 20.46 -4.12
CA SER A 111 14.59 20.89 -5.10
C SER A 111 15.11 19.65 -5.87
N GLY A 112 14.83 19.58 -7.16
CA GLY A 112 15.34 18.51 -8.03
C GLY A 112 14.33 17.47 -8.49
N ASN A 113 13.07 17.84 -8.64
CA ASN A 113 12.04 17.01 -9.32
C ASN A 113 11.96 15.56 -8.80
N LYS A 114 12.09 15.38 -7.48
CA LYS A 114 12.01 14.06 -6.86
C LYS A 114 10.54 13.64 -6.79
N ARG A 115 10.29 12.42 -7.22
CA ARG A 115 8.96 11.85 -7.23
C ARG A 115 8.57 11.37 -5.83
N VAL A 116 7.33 11.64 -5.46
CA VAL A 116 6.77 11.32 -4.13
C VAL A 116 6.79 9.83 -3.85
N GLU A 117 6.50 9.00 -4.87
CA GLU A 117 6.47 7.55 -4.73
C GLU A 117 7.83 6.94 -4.36
N PHE A 118 8.95 7.49 -4.82
CA PHE A 118 10.28 7.03 -4.41
C PHE A 118 10.58 7.36 -2.95
N ARG A 119 10.14 8.55 -2.49
CA ARG A 119 10.28 8.93 -1.09
C ARG A 119 9.51 7.98 -0.18
N TYR A 120 8.28 7.66 -0.55
CA TYR A 120 7.44 6.72 0.19
C TYR A 120 8.00 5.30 0.19
N LEU A 121 8.48 4.81 -0.95
CA LEU A 121 9.13 3.51 -1.03
C LEU A 121 10.32 3.43 -0.07
N HIS A 122 11.22 4.41 -0.13
CA HIS A 122 12.40 4.47 0.75
C HIS A 122 12.00 4.51 2.24
N HIS A 123 10.95 5.29 2.57
CA HIS A 123 10.47 5.40 3.94
C HIS A 123 9.87 4.09 4.45
N ALA A 124 9.11 3.38 3.63
CA ALA A 124 8.36 2.19 4.01
C ALA A 124 9.19 0.89 3.97
N CYS A 125 10.28 0.83 3.20
CA CYS A 125 11.14 -0.35 3.11
C CYS A 125 11.76 -0.76 4.46
N LYS A 126 11.95 0.17 5.39
CA LYS A 126 12.48 -0.14 6.74
C LYS A 126 11.61 -1.10 7.56
N TRP A 127 10.32 -1.18 7.22
CA TRP A 127 9.37 -2.06 7.91
C TRP A 127 9.40 -3.49 7.39
N ILE A 128 10.01 -3.71 6.21
CA ILE A 128 10.14 -5.05 5.62
C ILE A 128 11.37 -5.74 6.18
N GLN A 129 11.22 -7.00 6.55
CA GLN A 129 12.31 -7.82 7.09
C GLN A 129 13.38 -8.14 6.04
N ASP A 130 14.56 -8.51 6.48
CA ASP A 130 15.61 -9.00 5.59
C ASP A 130 15.13 -10.27 4.87
N GLY A 131 15.31 -10.30 3.55
CA GLY A 131 14.76 -11.36 2.71
C GLY A 131 13.25 -11.28 2.45
N GLY A 132 12.59 -10.23 2.92
CA GLY A 132 11.18 -9.96 2.61
C GLY A 132 10.98 -9.52 1.17
N LEU A 133 9.72 -9.50 0.73
CA LEU A 133 9.31 -9.14 -0.63
C LEU A 133 8.56 -7.80 -0.60
N VAL A 134 8.89 -6.92 -1.54
CA VAL A 134 8.09 -5.73 -1.84
C VAL A 134 7.59 -5.81 -3.28
N LEU A 135 6.27 -5.74 -3.44
CA LEU A 135 5.65 -5.47 -4.72
C LEU A 135 5.33 -3.98 -4.79
N TRP A 136 5.87 -3.32 -5.78
CA TRP A 136 5.71 -1.89 -5.95
C TRP A 136 5.07 -1.59 -7.29
N ALA A 137 3.86 -1.00 -7.24
CA ALA A 137 3.18 -0.53 -8.43
C ALA A 137 3.83 0.76 -8.93
N VAL A 138 4.17 0.81 -10.22
CA VAL A 138 4.75 1.99 -10.88
C VAL A 138 4.11 2.21 -12.24
N TYR A 139 4.03 3.46 -12.66
CA TYR A 139 3.61 3.78 -14.02
C TYR A 139 4.71 3.43 -15.03
N LEU A 140 4.32 2.75 -16.12
CA LEU A 140 5.25 2.41 -17.22
C LEU A 140 5.96 3.63 -17.84
N GLN A 141 5.34 4.80 -17.79
CA GLN A 141 5.95 6.05 -18.29
C GLN A 141 7.16 6.52 -17.47
N HIS A 142 7.51 5.79 -16.42
CA HIS A 142 8.54 6.16 -15.44
C HIS A 142 9.64 5.11 -15.31
N LEU A 143 9.60 4.07 -16.12
CA LEU A 143 10.67 3.12 -16.34
C LEU A 143 11.52 3.56 -17.51
#